data_65bf8e2d59aab02a70984872a921ad00
#
_entry.id   65bf8e2d59aab02a70984872a921ad00
#
_cell.length_a   1.000
_cell.length_b   1.000
_cell.length_c   1.000
_cell.angle_alpha   90.00
_cell.angle_beta   90.00
_cell.angle_gamma   90.00
#
_symmetry.space_group_name_H-M   'P 1'
#
loop_
_entity.id
_entity.type
_entity.pdbx_description
1 polymer ?
#
loop_
_entity_poly.entity_id
_entity_poly.type
_entity_poly.pdbx_seq_one_letter_code
_entity_poly.pdbx_strand_id
1 'polypeptide(L)'
;MGKPGQQQERPGYTKEMTPEPKDSMKDYEGRGLLKDRRALVTGGDSGIGRAVAVAFAKEGADVAIAYLDEQEDAERTAELVEAERRQCVLLPGDLGDRDHCREVVDQTVKGLGGLDLLVNNIAYQNPVERPEDITDEQWEHTFNINMHSFHRVTRAALAHMGEGDAIVNCASVNGLRGNKSLIDYSATKGAIIAWTYSMAQALAPRGIRVNCVAPGPVWTPLIPSTMPEEKVEGFGEQVPMSRPAEPDELAPSFVFLAANRMSSYITGEVIAALGGETMPG
;
A
#
# COMPACT_ATOMS: atom_id res chain seq x y z
N MET A 1 20.98 -8.91 -9.02
CA MET A 1 21.55 -7.77 -9.76
C MET A 1 20.78 -6.54 -9.36
N GLY A 2 21.47 -5.46 -9.02
CA GLY A 2 20.86 -4.17 -8.69
C GLY A 2 20.06 -3.59 -9.86
N LYS A 3 19.24 -2.64 -9.57
CA LYS A 3 18.46 -1.92 -10.59
C LYS A 3 19.35 -0.86 -11.24
N PRO A 4 19.17 -0.55 -12.54
CA PRO A 4 19.90 0.54 -13.19
C PRO A 4 19.48 1.90 -12.65
N GLY A 5 20.36 2.89 -12.68
CA GLY A 5 20.04 4.28 -12.39
C GLY A 5 19.01 4.81 -13.37
N GLN A 6 17.96 5.45 -12.85
CA GLN A 6 16.90 6.09 -13.64
C GLN A 6 16.12 7.06 -12.77
N GLN A 7 15.46 8.03 -13.39
CA GLN A 7 14.65 9.03 -12.70
C GLN A 7 13.38 9.33 -13.52
N GLN A 8 12.28 9.60 -12.83
CA GLN A 8 11.02 10.00 -13.41
C GLN A 8 10.47 11.23 -12.69
N GLU A 9 9.56 11.95 -13.33
CA GLU A 9 8.73 12.95 -12.65
C GLU A 9 7.67 12.26 -11.79
N ARG A 10 7.22 12.92 -10.71
CA ARG A 10 6.10 12.43 -9.89
C ARG A 10 4.77 12.58 -10.66
N PRO A 11 3.87 11.63 -10.50
CA PRO A 11 3.86 10.51 -9.53
C PRO A 11 4.71 9.29 -9.93
N GLY A 12 5.17 9.18 -11.18
CA GLY A 12 5.92 8.05 -11.72
C GLY A 12 5.02 6.97 -12.34
N TYR A 13 5.44 6.44 -13.50
CA TYR A 13 4.67 5.48 -14.29
C TYR A 13 5.40 4.15 -14.43
N THR A 14 4.65 3.04 -14.31
CA THR A 14 5.20 1.68 -14.42
C THR A 14 5.90 1.44 -15.76
N LYS A 15 5.31 1.89 -16.87
CA LYS A 15 5.84 1.71 -18.23
C LYS A 15 7.18 2.40 -18.48
N GLU A 16 7.52 3.43 -17.70
CA GLU A 16 8.77 4.17 -17.81
C GLU A 16 9.91 3.52 -17.01
N MET A 17 9.63 2.51 -16.20
CA MET A 17 10.64 1.80 -15.42
C MET A 17 11.40 0.78 -16.27
N THR A 18 12.72 0.69 -16.03
CA THR A 18 13.58 -0.33 -16.65
C THR A 18 14.42 -1.03 -15.57
N PRO A 19 14.24 -2.35 -15.34
CA PRO A 19 13.12 -3.15 -15.84
C PRO A 19 11.79 -2.74 -15.21
N GLU A 20 10.68 -3.03 -15.87
CA GLU A 20 9.36 -2.90 -15.24
C GLU A 20 9.27 -3.77 -13.97
N PRO A 21 8.53 -3.34 -12.95
CA PRO A 21 8.29 -4.14 -11.75
C PRO A 21 7.39 -5.34 -12.06
N LYS A 22 7.55 -6.41 -11.28
CA LYS A 22 6.61 -7.52 -11.30
C LYS A 22 5.48 -7.21 -10.32
N ASP A 23 4.36 -6.74 -10.84
CA ASP A 23 3.20 -6.31 -10.07
C ASP A 23 1.85 -6.85 -10.61
N SER A 24 1.92 -7.84 -11.51
CA SER A 24 0.75 -8.44 -12.16
C SER A 24 0.30 -9.77 -11.56
N MET A 25 0.98 -10.26 -10.52
CA MET A 25 0.71 -11.54 -9.86
C MET A 25 0.64 -12.73 -10.84
N LYS A 26 1.45 -12.70 -11.91
CA LYS A 26 1.38 -13.68 -13.00
C LYS A 26 1.49 -15.13 -12.54
N ASP A 27 2.39 -15.38 -11.59
CA ASP A 27 2.71 -16.73 -11.09
C ASP A 27 1.91 -17.08 -9.81
N TYR A 28 0.98 -16.21 -9.39
CA TYR A 28 0.12 -16.45 -8.23
C TYR A 28 -1.17 -17.14 -8.62
N GLU A 29 -1.48 -18.26 -7.96
CA GLU A 29 -2.74 -18.99 -8.13
C GLU A 29 -3.66 -18.77 -6.92
N GLY A 30 -4.81 -18.13 -7.15
CA GLY A 30 -5.83 -17.90 -6.12
C GLY A 30 -6.52 -19.18 -5.67
N ARG A 31 -6.98 -19.21 -4.42
CA ARG A 31 -7.67 -20.33 -3.77
C ARG A 31 -9.06 -19.95 -3.27
N GLY A 32 -9.57 -18.79 -3.64
CA GLY A 32 -10.87 -18.28 -3.24
C GLY A 32 -10.91 -17.86 -1.76
N LEU A 33 -9.79 -17.42 -1.20
CA LEU A 33 -9.70 -17.00 0.20
C LEU A 33 -10.50 -15.72 0.50
N LEU A 34 -10.70 -14.88 -0.53
CA LEU A 34 -11.44 -13.62 -0.45
C LEU A 34 -12.71 -13.65 -1.32
N LYS A 35 -13.25 -14.87 -1.57
CA LYS A 35 -14.43 -15.04 -2.41
C LYS A 35 -15.58 -14.13 -1.96
N ASP A 36 -16.13 -13.39 -2.94
CA ASP A 36 -17.27 -12.49 -2.79
C ASP A 36 -17.03 -11.32 -1.78
N ARG A 37 -15.75 -11.03 -1.44
CA ARG A 37 -15.37 -9.87 -0.65
C ARG A 37 -15.22 -8.65 -1.55
N ARG A 38 -15.34 -7.47 -0.97
CA ARG A 38 -15.28 -6.17 -1.63
C ARG A 38 -14.16 -5.35 -0.98
N ALA A 39 -13.17 -4.98 -1.78
CA ALA A 39 -11.95 -4.33 -1.30
C ALA A 39 -11.81 -2.91 -1.83
N LEU A 40 -11.30 -2.01 -1.00
CA LEU A 40 -10.76 -0.71 -1.42
C LEU A 40 -9.24 -0.74 -1.20
N VAL A 41 -8.48 -0.46 -2.27
CA VAL A 41 -7.01 -0.33 -2.22
C VAL A 41 -6.61 1.09 -2.60
N THR A 42 -6.02 1.84 -1.68
CA THR A 42 -5.49 3.18 -1.97
C THR A 42 -4.08 3.09 -2.58
N GLY A 43 -3.81 3.86 -3.65
CA GLY A 43 -2.60 3.69 -4.47
C GLY A 43 -2.60 2.32 -5.16
N GLY A 44 -3.76 1.92 -5.72
CA GLY A 44 -3.96 0.62 -6.35
C GLY A 44 -3.60 0.57 -7.84
N ASP A 45 -3.18 1.68 -8.40
CA ASP A 45 -2.82 1.86 -9.80
C ASP A 45 -1.52 1.15 -10.19
N SER A 46 -0.54 1.09 -9.29
CA SER A 46 0.81 0.60 -9.59
C SER A 46 1.47 -0.11 -8.40
N GLY A 47 2.63 -0.71 -8.62
CA GLY A 47 3.50 -1.27 -7.60
C GLY A 47 2.80 -2.22 -6.62
N ILE A 48 3.02 -1.99 -5.30
CA ILE A 48 2.44 -2.85 -4.25
C ILE A 48 0.91 -2.85 -4.32
N GLY A 49 0.30 -1.67 -4.53
CA GLY A 49 -1.16 -1.54 -4.58
C GLY A 49 -1.77 -2.32 -5.74
N ARG A 50 -1.17 -2.26 -6.95
CA ARG A 50 -1.59 -3.08 -8.10
C ARG A 50 -1.46 -4.57 -7.78
N ALA A 51 -0.31 -5.02 -7.30
CA ALA A 51 -0.09 -6.42 -6.97
C ALA A 51 -1.12 -6.94 -5.94
N VAL A 52 -1.46 -6.12 -4.94
CA VAL A 52 -2.49 -6.44 -3.94
C VAL A 52 -3.88 -6.52 -4.59
N ALA A 53 -4.26 -5.54 -5.42
CA ALA A 53 -5.55 -5.52 -6.11
C ALA A 53 -5.74 -6.77 -6.98
N VAL A 54 -4.71 -7.13 -7.77
CA VAL A 54 -4.74 -8.32 -8.62
C VAL A 54 -4.75 -9.61 -7.80
N ALA A 55 -3.96 -9.69 -6.71
CA ALA A 55 -3.99 -10.86 -5.82
C ALA A 55 -5.36 -11.04 -5.17
N PHE A 56 -6.00 -9.95 -4.74
CA PHE A 56 -7.34 -9.99 -4.17
C PHE A 56 -8.38 -10.45 -5.20
N ALA A 57 -8.28 -9.99 -6.45
CA ALA A 57 -9.14 -10.46 -7.54
C ALA A 57 -8.95 -11.95 -7.81
N LYS A 58 -7.72 -12.46 -7.87
CA LYS A 58 -7.40 -13.89 -7.99
C LYS A 58 -7.98 -14.72 -6.82
N GLU A 59 -8.05 -14.13 -5.63
CA GLU A 59 -8.70 -14.74 -4.47
C GLU A 59 -10.23 -14.59 -4.45
N GLY A 60 -10.81 -13.94 -5.47
CA GLY A 60 -12.25 -13.86 -5.68
C GLY A 60 -12.91 -12.59 -5.12
N ALA A 61 -12.16 -11.55 -4.80
CA ALA A 61 -12.70 -10.26 -4.38
C ALA A 61 -12.99 -9.34 -5.57
N ASP A 62 -14.02 -8.48 -5.44
CA ASP A 62 -14.18 -7.30 -6.27
C ASP A 62 -13.38 -6.14 -5.65
N VAL A 63 -12.80 -5.28 -6.49
CA VAL A 63 -11.81 -4.30 -6.02
C VAL A 63 -12.16 -2.90 -6.53
N ALA A 64 -12.09 -1.91 -5.65
CA ALA A 64 -11.99 -0.50 -6.00
C ALA A 64 -10.55 -0.04 -5.77
N ILE A 65 -10.00 0.74 -6.68
CA ILE A 65 -8.68 1.34 -6.53
C ILE A 65 -8.77 2.85 -6.54
N ALA A 66 -8.19 3.49 -5.51
CA ALA A 66 -8.05 4.95 -5.47
C ALA A 66 -6.61 5.32 -5.86
N TYR A 67 -6.45 6.32 -6.74
CA TYR A 67 -5.18 6.78 -7.28
C TYR A 67 -5.25 8.29 -7.56
N LEU A 68 -4.12 8.95 -7.77
CA LEU A 68 -4.11 10.41 -7.97
C LEU A 68 -4.57 10.77 -9.39
N ASP A 69 -3.74 10.56 -10.39
CA ASP A 69 -3.99 10.94 -11.79
C ASP A 69 -3.33 9.99 -12.81
N GLU A 70 -2.74 8.86 -12.34
CA GLU A 70 -2.06 7.85 -13.17
C GLU A 70 -3.07 6.95 -13.90
N GLN A 71 -3.89 7.54 -14.74
CA GLN A 71 -5.04 6.88 -15.40
C GLN A 71 -4.64 5.61 -16.17
N GLU A 72 -3.53 5.66 -16.93
CA GLU A 72 -3.07 4.53 -17.75
C GLU A 72 -2.63 3.34 -16.88
N ASP A 73 -1.95 3.61 -15.77
CA ASP A 73 -1.56 2.57 -14.80
C ASP A 73 -2.79 1.99 -14.08
N ALA A 74 -3.77 2.84 -13.75
CA ALA A 74 -5.03 2.40 -13.13
C ALA A 74 -5.88 1.55 -14.09
N GLU A 75 -5.98 1.93 -15.37
CA GLU A 75 -6.65 1.13 -16.41
C GLU A 75 -5.97 -0.24 -16.57
N ARG A 76 -4.64 -0.26 -16.53
CA ARG A 76 -3.90 -1.52 -16.56
C ARG A 76 -4.22 -2.41 -15.36
N THR A 77 -4.36 -1.85 -14.17
CA THR A 77 -4.78 -2.61 -12.99
C THR A 77 -6.21 -3.14 -13.15
N ALA A 78 -7.12 -2.33 -13.68
CA ALA A 78 -8.49 -2.76 -13.96
C ALA A 78 -8.53 -3.93 -14.95
N GLU A 79 -7.80 -3.87 -16.05
CA GLU A 79 -7.68 -4.99 -17.01
C GLU A 79 -7.24 -6.31 -16.33
N LEU A 80 -6.25 -6.23 -15.43
CA LEU A 80 -5.74 -7.40 -14.71
C LEU A 80 -6.78 -7.98 -13.74
N VAL A 81 -7.53 -7.13 -13.03
CA VAL A 81 -8.62 -7.53 -12.13
C VAL A 81 -9.78 -8.16 -12.91
N GLU A 82 -10.18 -7.53 -14.03
CA GLU A 82 -11.27 -7.99 -14.87
C GLU A 82 -10.95 -9.31 -15.60
N ALA A 83 -9.68 -9.56 -15.92
CA ALA A 83 -9.22 -10.84 -16.44
C ALA A 83 -9.51 -12.01 -15.48
N GLU A 84 -9.55 -11.74 -14.17
CA GLU A 84 -9.96 -12.71 -13.14
C GLU A 84 -11.49 -12.77 -12.96
N ARG A 85 -12.27 -12.14 -13.86
CA ARG A 85 -13.73 -12.04 -13.85
C ARG A 85 -14.27 -11.37 -12.57
N ARG A 86 -13.51 -10.42 -12.03
CA ARG A 86 -13.92 -9.61 -10.89
C ARG A 86 -14.14 -8.17 -11.35
N GLN A 87 -14.97 -7.44 -10.60
CA GLN A 87 -15.23 -6.04 -10.90
C GLN A 87 -14.06 -5.17 -10.41
N CYS A 88 -13.68 -4.17 -11.21
CA CYS A 88 -12.77 -3.11 -10.81
C CYS A 88 -13.47 -1.76 -10.89
N VAL A 89 -13.37 -0.94 -9.83
CA VAL A 89 -13.88 0.45 -9.80
C VAL A 89 -12.69 1.39 -9.71
N LEU A 90 -12.57 2.31 -10.66
CA LEU A 90 -11.50 3.31 -10.72
C LEU A 90 -11.94 4.61 -10.04
N LEU A 91 -11.17 5.09 -9.07
CA LEU A 91 -11.47 6.24 -8.23
C LEU A 91 -10.30 7.25 -8.24
N PRO A 92 -10.21 8.09 -9.30
CA PRO A 92 -9.17 9.11 -9.39
C PRO A 92 -9.41 10.27 -8.43
N GLY A 93 -8.33 10.83 -7.86
CA GLY A 93 -8.35 12.05 -7.08
C GLY A 93 -7.36 12.06 -5.92
N ASP A 94 -7.15 13.24 -5.35
CA ASP A 94 -6.17 13.46 -4.29
C ASP A 94 -6.72 13.07 -2.90
N LEU A 95 -6.17 12.01 -2.31
CA LEU A 95 -6.47 11.60 -0.92
C LEU A 95 -5.88 12.56 0.14
N GLY A 96 -5.12 13.56 -0.26
CA GLY A 96 -4.84 14.72 0.58
C GLY A 96 -6.06 15.58 0.85
N ASP A 97 -7.05 15.55 -0.05
CA ASP A 97 -8.35 16.20 0.15
C ASP A 97 -9.22 15.40 1.14
N ARG A 98 -9.78 16.12 2.11
CA ARG A 98 -10.59 15.52 3.18
C ARG A 98 -11.92 14.97 2.67
N ASP A 99 -12.56 15.69 1.76
CA ASP A 99 -13.88 15.29 1.26
C ASP A 99 -13.74 14.15 0.27
N HIS A 100 -12.69 14.17 -0.57
CA HIS A 100 -12.37 13.06 -1.48
C HIS A 100 -12.09 11.75 -0.73
N CYS A 101 -11.44 11.78 0.44
CA CYS A 101 -11.27 10.58 1.28
C CYS A 101 -12.60 9.91 1.66
N ARG A 102 -13.69 10.67 1.82
CA ARG A 102 -15.02 10.12 2.07
C ARG A 102 -15.65 9.64 0.76
N GLU A 103 -15.53 10.43 -0.29
CA GLU A 103 -16.10 10.10 -1.60
C GLU A 103 -15.61 8.77 -2.16
N VAL A 104 -14.32 8.46 -2.02
CA VAL A 104 -13.78 7.17 -2.51
C VAL A 104 -14.41 5.98 -1.77
N VAL A 105 -14.73 6.11 -0.49
CA VAL A 105 -15.45 5.08 0.26
C VAL A 105 -16.90 4.97 -0.20
N ASP A 106 -17.59 6.10 -0.31
CA ASP A 106 -19.00 6.14 -0.75
C ASP A 106 -19.15 5.55 -2.17
N GLN A 107 -18.21 5.89 -3.07
CA GLN A 107 -18.18 5.37 -4.44
C GLN A 107 -17.82 3.88 -4.49
N THR A 108 -16.90 3.42 -3.63
CA THR A 108 -16.60 1.99 -3.46
C THR A 108 -17.86 1.21 -3.06
N VAL A 109 -18.53 1.67 -2.01
CA VAL A 109 -19.77 1.01 -1.52
C VAL A 109 -20.86 1.02 -2.58
N LYS A 110 -21.02 2.13 -3.30
CA LYS A 110 -21.99 2.24 -4.40
C LYS A 110 -21.64 1.30 -5.57
N GLY A 111 -20.37 1.24 -5.96
CA GLY A 111 -19.90 0.45 -7.10
C GLY A 111 -19.90 -1.05 -6.82
N LEU A 112 -19.38 -1.47 -5.67
CA LEU A 112 -19.21 -2.87 -5.32
C LEU A 112 -20.36 -3.44 -4.47
N GLY A 113 -21.27 -2.61 -4.00
CA GLY A 113 -22.37 -3.03 -3.12
C GLY A 113 -21.99 -3.19 -1.65
N GLY A 114 -20.82 -2.72 -1.23
CA GLY A 114 -20.32 -2.75 0.15
C GLY A 114 -18.80 -2.61 0.25
N LEU A 115 -18.28 -2.76 1.47
CA LEU A 115 -16.83 -2.67 1.74
C LEU A 115 -16.49 -3.61 2.90
N ASP A 116 -15.67 -4.61 2.63
CA ASP A 116 -15.26 -5.64 3.59
C ASP A 116 -13.76 -5.59 3.92
N LEU A 117 -12.96 -5.09 2.98
CA LEU A 117 -11.51 -5.07 3.06
C LEU A 117 -11.00 -3.67 2.70
N LEU A 118 -10.21 -3.06 3.58
CA LEU A 118 -9.54 -1.81 3.30
C LEU A 118 -8.02 -2.02 3.31
N VAL A 119 -7.36 -1.63 2.23
CA VAL A 119 -5.90 -1.55 2.15
C VAL A 119 -5.47 -0.09 2.03
N ASN A 120 -4.92 0.44 3.10
CA ASN A 120 -4.28 1.75 3.11
C ASN A 120 -2.82 1.59 2.64
N ASN A 121 -2.54 1.94 1.38
CA ASN A 121 -1.22 1.73 0.78
C ASN A 121 -0.61 2.99 0.17
N ILE A 122 -1.40 4.00 -0.18
CA ILE A 122 -0.89 5.27 -0.71
C ILE A 122 0.33 5.77 0.09
N ALA A 123 1.32 6.34 -0.60
CA ALA A 123 2.50 6.90 0.03
C ALA A 123 3.09 8.08 -0.76
N TYR A 124 3.63 9.02 -0.01
CA TYR A 124 4.47 10.11 -0.49
C TYR A 124 5.77 10.12 0.29
N GLN A 125 6.89 10.38 -0.38
CA GLN A 125 8.19 10.61 0.25
C GLN A 125 8.97 11.67 -0.52
N ASN A 126 9.80 12.42 0.19
CA ASN A 126 10.72 13.38 -0.39
C ASN A 126 12.03 13.37 0.39
N PRO A 127 13.12 12.81 -0.18
CA PRO A 127 14.39 12.74 0.52
C PRO A 127 15.01 14.13 0.67
N VAL A 128 15.65 14.36 1.81
CA VAL A 128 16.46 15.55 2.10
C VAL A 128 17.86 15.15 2.53
N GLU A 129 18.82 16.04 2.35
CA GLU A 129 20.20 15.77 2.78
C GLU A 129 20.41 16.10 4.27
N ARG A 130 19.79 17.17 4.76
CA ARG A 130 19.94 17.66 6.13
C ARG A 130 18.57 17.80 6.80
N PRO A 131 18.46 17.52 8.11
CA PRO A 131 17.17 17.65 8.82
C PRO A 131 16.55 19.05 8.73
N GLU A 132 17.36 20.10 8.73
CA GLU A 132 16.91 21.50 8.63
C GLU A 132 16.37 21.89 7.26
N ASP A 133 16.56 21.06 6.23
CA ASP A 133 16.02 21.29 4.88
C ASP A 133 14.56 20.82 4.76
N ILE A 134 14.01 20.12 5.77
CA ILE A 134 12.60 19.75 5.81
C ILE A 134 11.80 21.01 6.16
N THR A 135 11.04 21.54 5.19
CA THR A 135 10.15 22.67 5.46
C THR A 135 8.88 22.21 6.18
N ASP A 136 8.18 23.15 6.85
CA ASP A 136 6.89 22.86 7.49
C ASP A 136 5.88 22.38 6.44
N GLU A 137 5.88 22.93 5.23
CA GLU A 137 4.99 22.53 4.13
C GLU A 137 5.27 21.09 3.69
N GLN A 138 6.55 20.68 3.56
CA GLN A 138 6.89 19.29 3.24
C GLN A 138 6.43 18.35 4.35
N TRP A 139 6.70 18.69 5.60
CA TRP A 139 6.28 17.92 6.76
C TRP A 139 4.76 17.72 6.78
N GLU A 140 4.00 18.82 6.67
CA GLU A 140 2.53 18.78 6.67
C GLU A 140 1.98 17.97 5.49
N HIS A 141 2.55 18.15 4.29
CA HIS A 141 2.16 17.41 3.10
C HIS A 141 2.39 15.90 3.28
N THR A 142 3.58 15.50 3.77
CA THR A 142 3.92 14.09 4.02
C THR A 142 2.95 13.46 5.03
N PHE A 143 2.64 14.16 6.12
CA PHE A 143 1.65 13.68 7.09
C PHE A 143 0.24 13.65 6.52
N ASN A 144 -0.13 14.64 5.70
CA ASN A 144 -1.45 14.69 5.09
C ASN A 144 -1.71 13.48 4.19
N ILE A 145 -0.75 13.15 3.31
CA ILE A 145 -0.87 12.01 2.40
C ILE A 145 -0.71 10.67 3.14
N ASN A 146 0.33 10.50 3.98
CA ASN A 146 0.67 9.19 4.52
C ASN A 146 -0.14 8.80 5.76
N MET A 147 -0.61 9.76 6.55
CA MET A 147 -1.26 9.46 7.84
C MET A 147 -2.70 9.97 7.92
N HIS A 148 -2.94 11.24 7.56
CA HIS A 148 -4.28 11.80 7.66
C HIS A 148 -5.24 11.15 6.66
N SER A 149 -4.79 10.81 5.45
CA SER A 149 -5.57 10.05 4.48
C SER A 149 -5.98 8.68 5.04
N PHE A 150 -5.05 7.92 5.61
CA PHE A 150 -5.31 6.62 6.24
C PHE A 150 -6.41 6.72 7.32
N HIS A 151 -6.28 7.71 8.19
CA HIS A 151 -7.28 7.98 9.21
C HIS A 151 -8.66 8.35 8.61
N ARG A 152 -8.68 9.25 7.62
CA ARG A 152 -9.92 9.76 7.02
C ARG A 152 -10.67 8.67 6.25
N VAL A 153 -9.96 7.92 5.40
CA VAL A 153 -10.52 6.79 4.64
C VAL A 153 -11.02 5.71 5.60
N THR A 154 -10.19 5.31 6.58
CA THR A 154 -10.60 4.31 7.57
C THR A 154 -11.84 4.75 8.36
N ARG A 155 -11.88 6.01 8.81
CA ARG A 155 -13.05 6.53 9.53
C ARG A 155 -14.34 6.46 8.69
N ALA A 156 -14.27 6.75 7.39
CA ALA A 156 -15.40 6.62 6.49
C ALA A 156 -15.77 5.14 6.28
N ALA A 157 -14.78 4.28 6.06
CA ALA A 157 -14.97 2.84 5.83
C ALA A 157 -15.64 2.14 7.01
N LEU A 158 -15.34 2.53 8.25
CA LEU A 158 -15.90 1.92 9.47
C LEU A 158 -17.43 2.03 9.62
N ALA A 159 -18.09 2.91 8.86
CA ALA A 159 -19.55 2.98 8.78
C ALA A 159 -20.15 1.79 7.98
N HIS A 160 -19.34 1.10 7.19
CA HIS A 160 -19.75 0.03 6.28
C HIS A 160 -19.13 -1.33 6.64
N MET A 161 -18.19 -1.36 7.59
CA MET A 161 -17.45 -2.55 8.01
C MET A 161 -18.00 -3.15 9.31
N GLY A 162 -17.92 -4.46 9.42
CA GLY A 162 -18.41 -5.24 10.56
C GLY A 162 -17.60 -6.48 10.89
N GLU A 163 -18.23 -7.46 11.53
CA GLU A 163 -17.57 -8.70 11.93
C GLU A 163 -17.03 -9.49 10.73
N GLY A 164 -15.79 -9.93 10.83
CA GLY A 164 -15.09 -10.66 9.78
C GLY A 164 -14.38 -9.79 8.76
N ASP A 165 -14.47 -8.46 8.85
CA ASP A 165 -13.79 -7.54 7.96
C ASP A 165 -12.35 -7.25 8.40
N ALA A 166 -11.54 -6.71 7.48
CA ALA A 166 -10.14 -6.47 7.76
C ALA A 166 -9.62 -5.17 7.15
N ILE A 167 -8.72 -4.52 7.88
CA ILE A 167 -7.93 -3.37 7.44
C ILE A 167 -6.47 -3.79 7.43
N VAL A 168 -5.77 -3.57 6.32
CA VAL A 168 -4.34 -3.82 6.19
C VAL A 168 -3.64 -2.53 5.80
N ASN A 169 -2.75 -2.07 6.67
CA ASN A 169 -1.98 -0.84 6.45
C ASN A 169 -0.61 -1.15 5.85
N CYS A 170 -0.15 -0.35 4.89
CA CYS A 170 1.20 -0.40 4.36
C CYS A 170 2.10 0.62 5.07
N ALA A 171 2.93 0.15 6.01
CA ALA A 171 3.95 0.97 6.64
C ALA A 171 5.28 0.93 5.84
N SER A 172 6.40 0.79 6.51
CA SER A 172 7.75 0.63 5.94
C SER A 172 8.72 0.18 7.02
N VAL A 173 9.82 -0.46 6.61
CA VAL A 173 11.00 -0.66 7.47
C VAL A 173 11.50 0.66 8.07
N ASN A 174 11.32 1.78 7.35
CA ASN A 174 11.70 3.09 7.85
C ASN A 174 10.86 3.56 9.05
N GLY A 175 9.65 3.04 9.23
CA GLY A 175 8.85 3.25 10.44
C GLY A 175 9.37 2.45 11.65
N LEU A 176 10.14 1.39 11.42
CA LEU A 176 10.72 0.54 12.47
C LEU A 176 12.12 1.02 12.90
N ARG A 177 12.94 1.51 11.96
CA ARG A 177 14.35 1.85 12.22
C ARG A 177 14.72 3.31 11.95
N GLY A 178 13.82 4.10 11.35
CA GLY A 178 14.13 5.43 10.84
C GLY A 178 14.97 5.42 9.56
N ASN A 179 15.11 6.60 8.95
CA ASN A 179 15.99 6.83 7.80
C ASN A 179 16.45 8.30 7.80
N LYS A 180 17.75 8.54 7.78
CA LYS A 180 18.34 9.87 7.88
C LYS A 180 17.97 10.84 6.74
N SER A 181 17.59 10.32 5.57
CA SER A 181 17.20 11.12 4.41
C SER A 181 15.68 11.19 4.20
N LEU A 182 14.89 10.43 4.97
CA LEU A 182 13.44 10.32 4.86
C LEU A 182 12.80 10.47 6.26
N ILE A 183 13.11 11.57 6.95
CA ILE A 183 12.77 11.75 8.37
C ILE A 183 11.25 11.88 8.55
N ASP A 184 10.60 12.75 7.78
CA ASP A 184 9.16 12.97 7.77
C ASP A 184 8.39 11.70 7.35
N TYR A 185 8.84 11.05 6.28
CA TYR A 185 8.30 9.77 5.84
C TYR A 185 8.42 8.70 6.93
N SER A 186 9.60 8.56 7.54
CA SER A 186 9.83 7.59 8.63
C SER A 186 8.91 7.85 9.82
N ALA A 187 8.72 9.12 10.18
CA ALA A 187 7.80 9.52 11.24
C ALA A 187 6.35 9.09 10.93
N THR A 188 5.88 9.33 9.69
CA THR A 188 4.53 8.88 9.29
C THR A 188 4.39 7.36 9.30
N LYS A 189 5.42 6.63 8.86
CA LYS A 189 5.37 5.15 8.84
C LYS A 189 5.46 4.55 10.25
N GLY A 190 6.18 5.19 11.18
CA GLY A 190 6.13 4.85 12.62
C GLY A 190 4.77 5.14 13.24
N ALA A 191 4.15 6.29 12.87
CA ALA A 191 2.80 6.62 13.31
C ALA A 191 1.75 5.59 12.84
N ILE A 192 1.84 5.11 11.59
CA ILE A 192 0.96 4.05 11.06
C ILE A 192 1.08 2.77 11.88
N ILE A 193 2.28 2.36 12.28
CA ILE A 193 2.50 1.16 13.08
C ILE A 193 1.81 1.31 14.46
N ALA A 194 2.08 2.40 15.17
CA ALA A 194 1.46 2.65 16.48
C ALA A 194 -0.07 2.78 16.37
N TRP A 195 -0.55 3.44 15.30
CA TRP A 195 -1.97 3.57 15.02
C TRP A 195 -2.63 2.22 14.71
N THR A 196 -1.94 1.33 13.99
CA THR A 196 -2.41 -0.05 13.74
C THR A 196 -2.66 -0.80 15.04
N TYR A 197 -1.74 -0.73 16.01
CA TYR A 197 -1.91 -1.37 17.33
C TYR A 197 -3.14 -0.83 18.08
N SER A 198 -3.32 0.49 18.07
CA SER A 198 -4.43 1.15 18.73
C SER A 198 -5.78 0.79 18.09
N MET A 199 -5.83 0.81 16.74
CA MET A 199 -7.02 0.47 15.98
C MET A 199 -7.40 -1.00 16.13
N ALA A 200 -6.41 -1.90 16.16
CA ALA A 200 -6.64 -3.32 16.40
C ALA A 200 -7.34 -3.58 17.72
N GLN A 201 -6.87 -2.96 18.81
CA GLN A 201 -7.49 -3.06 20.13
C GLN A 201 -8.91 -2.46 20.15
N ALA A 202 -9.09 -1.30 19.53
CA ALA A 202 -10.38 -0.60 19.52
C ALA A 202 -11.45 -1.33 18.68
N LEU A 203 -11.05 -2.03 17.61
CA LEU A 203 -11.96 -2.65 16.67
C LEU A 203 -12.15 -4.17 16.89
N ALA A 204 -11.30 -4.81 17.70
CA ALA A 204 -11.45 -6.22 18.05
C ALA A 204 -12.83 -6.58 18.62
N PRO A 205 -13.47 -5.75 19.51
CA PRO A 205 -14.82 -6.02 19.99
C PRO A 205 -15.90 -5.95 18.91
N ARG A 206 -15.62 -5.31 17.76
CA ARG A 206 -16.50 -5.26 16.58
C ARG A 206 -16.23 -6.41 15.61
N GLY A 207 -15.26 -7.29 15.89
CA GLY A 207 -14.84 -8.36 15.00
C GLY A 207 -14.06 -7.91 13.76
N ILE A 208 -13.56 -6.66 13.74
CA ILE A 208 -12.75 -6.11 12.64
C ILE A 208 -11.27 -6.23 13.00
N ARG A 209 -10.48 -6.85 12.12
CA ARG A 209 -9.04 -7.00 12.31
C ARG A 209 -8.29 -5.85 11.65
N VAL A 210 -7.23 -5.37 12.30
CA VAL A 210 -6.35 -4.32 11.76
C VAL A 210 -4.92 -4.77 11.88
N ASN A 211 -4.22 -4.91 10.76
CA ASN A 211 -2.84 -5.35 10.70
C ASN A 211 -2.02 -4.46 9.76
N CYS A 212 -0.72 -4.69 9.72
CA CYS A 212 0.22 -3.89 8.95
C CYS A 212 1.21 -4.79 8.20
N VAL A 213 1.61 -4.36 7.01
CA VAL A 213 2.80 -4.84 6.33
C VAL A 213 3.83 -3.71 6.34
N ALA A 214 5.07 -4.01 6.73
CA ALA A 214 6.19 -3.07 6.73
C ALA A 214 7.27 -3.55 5.74
N PRO A 215 7.22 -3.14 4.47
CA PRO A 215 8.19 -3.53 3.46
C PRO A 215 9.58 -2.93 3.69
N GLY A 216 10.62 -3.66 3.28
CA GLY A 216 11.95 -3.15 2.99
C GLY A 216 11.99 -2.44 1.62
N PRO A 217 13.12 -2.51 0.88
CA PRO A 217 13.20 -1.96 -0.47
C PRO A 217 12.33 -2.77 -1.44
N VAL A 218 11.40 -2.10 -2.13
CA VAL A 218 10.52 -2.70 -3.14
C VAL A 218 10.63 -1.91 -4.44
N TRP A 219 10.75 -2.58 -5.55
CA TRP A 219 10.87 -1.95 -6.87
C TRP A 219 9.51 -1.48 -7.39
N THR A 220 9.23 -0.20 -7.25
CA THR A 220 7.94 0.45 -7.61
C THR A 220 8.18 1.81 -8.24
N PRO A 221 7.22 2.41 -8.96
CA PRO A 221 7.35 3.76 -9.52
C PRO A 221 7.71 4.85 -8.50
N LEU A 222 7.35 4.67 -7.23
CA LEU A 222 7.71 5.58 -6.15
C LEU A 222 9.25 5.79 -6.04
N ILE A 223 10.05 4.80 -6.38
CA ILE A 223 11.51 4.86 -6.20
C ILE A 223 12.15 5.80 -7.22
N PRO A 224 12.04 5.58 -8.56
CA PRO A 224 12.64 6.50 -9.53
C PRO A 224 11.96 7.86 -9.60
N SER A 225 10.72 8.01 -9.12
CA SER A 225 10.04 9.30 -9.10
C SER A 225 10.37 10.17 -7.89
N THR A 226 11.02 9.61 -6.86
CA THR A 226 11.31 10.35 -5.63
C THR A 226 12.77 10.35 -5.22
N MET A 227 13.58 9.47 -5.80
CA MET A 227 15.01 9.37 -5.49
C MET A 227 15.86 9.85 -6.66
N PRO A 228 17.01 10.49 -6.41
CA PRO A 228 17.97 10.81 -7.45
C PRO A 228 18.55 9.52 -8.06
N GLU A 229 18.93 9.61 -9.34
CA GLU A 229 19.37 8.47 -10.16
C GLU A 229 20.48 7.64 -9.48
N GLU A 230 21.43 8.30 -8.86
CA GLU A 230 22.57 7.65 -8.18
C GLU A 230 22.14 6.81 -6.95
N LYS A 231 20.97 7.11 -6.37
CA LYS A 231 20.40 6.31 -5.27
C LYS A 231 19.48 5.20 -5.76
N VAL A 232 18.99 5.30 -6.99
CA VAL A 232 18.23 4.23 -7.66
C VAL A 232 19.16 3.16 -8.17
N GLU A 233 20.37 3.54 -8.64
CA GLU A 233 21.41 2.57 -9.01
C GLU A 233 21.76 1.70 -7.80
N GLY A 234 21.69 0.38 -7.99
CA GLY A 234 21.93 -0.58 -6.91
C GLY A 234 20.87 -0.60 -5.80
N PHE A 235 19.71 0.02 -6.01
CA PHE A 235 18.63 0.02 -5.02
C PHE A 235 18.29 -1.40 -4.55
N GLY A 236 18.29 -1.61 -3.24
CA GLY A 236 18.02 -2.91 -2.59
C GLY A 236 19.23 -3.84 -2.46
N GLU A 237 20.41 -3.51 -2.98
CA GLU A 237 21.62 -4.36 -2.84
C GLU A 237 22.14 -4.43 -1.39
N GLN A 238 21.78 -3.45 -0.56
CA GLN A 238 22.23 -3.37 0.85
C GLN A 238 21.55 -4.40 1.77
N VAL A 239 20.42 -4.99 1.37
CA VAL A 239 19.77 -6.04 2.19
C VAL A 239 20.46 -7.40 1.99
N PRO A 240 20.39 -8.35 2.95
CA PRO A 240 21.04 -9.66 2.83
C PRO A 240 20.70 -10.45 1.56
N MET A 241 19.48 -10.32 1.02
CA MET A 241 19.10 -10.93 -0.27
C MET A 241 19.71 -10.21 -1.48
N SER A 242 20.40 -9.08 -1.28
CA SER A 242 21.13 -8.30 -2.29
C SER A 242 20.30 -7.88 -3.51
N ARG A 243 19.01 -7.61 -3.29
CA ARG A 243 18.07 -7.09 -4.28
C ARG A 243 16.85 -6.44 -3.61
N PRO A 244 16.13 -5.55 -4.30
CA PRO A 244 14.81 -5.16 -3.85
C PRO A 244 13.82 -6.34 -4.03
N ALA A 245 12.74 -6.31 -3.27
CA ALA A 245 11.58 -7.15 -3.55
C ALA A 245 10.86 -6.64 -4.81
N GLU A 246 10.16 -7.53 -5.47
CA GLU A 246 9.13 -7.17 -6.45
C GLU A 246 7.76 -7.03 -5.72
N PRO A 247 6.84 -6.19 -6.20
CA PRO A 247 5.50 -6.07 -5.61
C PRO A 247 4.76 -7.39 -5.43
N ASP A 248 4.89 -8.31 -6.40
CA ASP A 248 4.30 -9.64 -6.35
C ASP A 248 4.74 -10.46 -5.12
N GLU A 249 5.94 -10.18 -4.56
CA GLU A 249 6.46 -10.87 -3.38
C GLU A 249 5.85 -10.33 -2.07
N LEU A 250 5.23 -9.14 -2.10
CA LEU A 250 4.60 -8.51 -0.93
C LEU A 250 3.10 -8.83 -0.85
N ALA A 251 2.41 -8.87 -2.00
CA ALA A 251 0.97 -9.05 -2.06
C ALA A 251 0.44 -10.27 -1.28
N PRO A 252 1.11 -11.44 -1.24
CA PRO A 252 0.67 -12.58 -0.43
C PRO A 252 0.55 -12.28 1.06
N SER A 253 1.37 -11.36 1.62
CA SER A 253 1.24 -10.93 3.01
C SER A 253 -0.07 -10.17 3.27
N PHE A 254 -0.51 -9.36 2.30
CA PHE A 254 -1.80 -8.66 2.38
C PHE A 254 -2.96 -9.64 2.25
N VAL A 255 -2.89 -10.62 1.33
CA VAL A 255 -3.88 -11.69 1.22
C VAL A 255 -4.00 -12.46 2.54
N PHE A 256 -2.88 -12.87 3.14
CA PHE A 256 -2.84 -13.57 4.42
C PHE A 256 -3.55 -12.78 5.52
N LEU A 257 -3.23 -11.49 5.65
CA LEU A 257 -3.82 -10.62 6.68
C LEU A 257 -5.29 -10.27 6.39
N ALA A 258 -5.70 -10.18 5.13
CA ALA A 258 -7.08 -9.94 4.74
C ALA A 258 -7.98 -11.17 4.93
N ALA A 259 -7.45 -12.37 4.67
CA ALA A 259 -8.22 -13.61 4.65
C ALA A 259 -8.53 -14.13 6.06
N ASN A 260 -9.79 -14.04 6.47
CA ASN A 260 -10.24 -14.50 7.78
C ASN A 260 -9.94 -15.99 8.02
N ARG A 261 -10.00 -16.82 6.95
CA ARG A 261 -9.67 -18.25 7.03
C ARG A 261 -8.20 -18.53 7.38
N MET A 262 -7.31 -17.54 7.18
CA MET A 262 -5.85 -17.66 7.41
C MET A 262 -5.40 -16.99 8.69
N SER A 263 -6.04 -15.88 9.08
CA SER A 263 -5.54 -14.97 10.13
C SER A 263 -6.63 -14.45 11.06
N SER A 264 -7.69 -15.24 11.33
CA SER A 264 -8.83 -14.81 12.17
C SER A 264 -8.44 -14.44 13.62
N TYR A 265 -7.33 -14.95 14.13
CA TYR A 265 -6.83 -14.63 15.47
C TYR A 265 -5.68 -13.61 15.45
N ILE A 266 -5.35 -13.06 14.28
CA ILE A 266 -4.25 -12.11 14.09
C ILE A 266 -4.83 -10.71 13.89
N THR A 267 -4.61 -9.84 14.87
CA THR A 267 -4.92 -8.41 14.82
C THR A 267 -3.89 -7.63 15.62
N GLY A 268 -3.45 -6.49 15.12
CA GLY A 268 -2.34 -5.73 15.69
C GLY A 268 -0.97 -6.27 15.31
N GLU A 269 -0.86 -7.08 14.24
CA GLU A 269 0.42 -7.63 13.80
C GLU A 269 1.08 -6.74 12.75
N VAL A 270 2.41 -6.77 12.72
CA VAL A 270 3.24 -6.09 11.69
C VAL A 270 4.12 -7.13 11.02
N ILE A 271 3.77 -7.48 9.78
CA ILE A 271 4.62 -8.35 8.96
C ILE A 271 5.72 -7.52 8.31
N ALA A 272 6.96 -7.74 8.73
CA ALA A 272 8.15 -7.08 8.19
C ALA A 272 8.77 -7.93 7.08
N ALA A 273 8.61 -7.51 5.81
CA ALA A 273 9.17 -8.18 4.63
C ALA A 273 10.43 -7.44 4.18
N LEU A 274 11.60 -7.82 4.73
CA LEU A 274 12.82 -7.00 4.75
C LEU A 274 13.99 -7.57 3.93
N GLY A 275 13.83 -8.66 3.19
CA GLY A 275 14.93 -9.26 2.42
C GLY A 275 16.11 -9.76 3.28
N GLY A 276 15.80 -10.19 4.52
CA GLY A 276 16.80 -10.72 5.47
C GLY A 276 17.33 -9.70 6.47
N GLU A 277 17.00 -8.41 6.37
CA GLU A 277 17.27 -7.47 7.47
C GLU A 277 16.48 -7.88 8.71
N THR A 278 17.16 -7.89 9.85
CA THR A 278 16.53 -8.17 11.15
C THR A 278 16.34 -6.87 11.90
N MET A 279 15.18 -6.73 12.53
CA MET A 279 14.92 -5.60 13.42
C MET A 279 15.23 -6.07 14.86
N PRO A 280 16.01 -5.29 15.62
CA PRO A 280 16.10 -5.57 17.06
C PRO A 280 14.70 -5.43 17.67
N GLY A 281 14.29 -6.46 18.39
CA GLY A 281 13.02 -6.48 19.11
C GLY A 281 13.00 -5.49 20.27
#